data_716d5a2b8dff3a0d3bb282c1ee325b5e
#
_entry.id   716d5a2b8dff3a0d3bb282c1ee325b5e
#
_cell.length_a   1.000
_cell.length_b   1.000
_cell.length_c   1.000
_cell.angle_alpha   90.00
_cell.angle_beta   90.00
_cell.angle_gamma   90.00
#
_symmetry.space_group_name_H-M   'P 1'
#
loop_
_entity.id
_entity.type
_entity.pdbx_description
1 polymer ?
#
loop_
_entity_poly.entity_id
_entity_poly.type
_entity_poly.pdbx_seq_one_letter_code
_entity_poly.pdbx_strand_id
1 'polypeptide(L)'
;MPAASFTWYVPATRASNFAFNVSGAYIKPYGGKEIPIFLRERLGGDRSVRGYKFGAIVPVEYKNGKYEAFFDSQGALLGGDKMYYFNAEYVYALAGPLKAALFFDAGNTWIESQAFTPLKLQACYGVEARIFLPIFQAPLRFIYAINPNPIQPLDQYGFPATNLTEKKSGFTFSIGRTF
;
A
#
# COMPACT_ATOMS: atom_id res chain seq x y z
N MET A 1 -16.68 2.95 10.93
CA MET A 1 -15.76 2.93 9.78
C MET A 1 -16.10 1.73 8.93
N PRO A 2 -16.79 1.89 7.79
CA PRO A 2 -16.97 0.81 6.85
C PRO A 2 -15.64 0.53 6.14
N ALA A 3 -15.21 -0.73 6.17
CA ALA A 3 -14.07 -1.24 5.42
C ALA A 3 -14.48 -2.55 4.75
N ALA A 4 -14.04 -2.78 3.53
CA ALA A 4 -14.30 -3.98 2.78
C ALA A 4 -13.03 -4.44 2.08
N SER A 5 -12.79 -5.74 2.10
CA SER A 5 -11.74 -6.39 1.34
C SER A 5 -12.31 -7.62 0.65
N PHE A 6 -11.92 -7.78 -0.61
CA PHE A 6 -12.35 -8.91 -1.41
C PHE A 6 -11.15 -9.53 -2.11
N THR A 7 -10.96 -10.83 -1.90
CA THR A 7 -9.84 -11.58 -2.45
C THR A 7 -10.33 -12.75 -3.28
N TRP A 8 -9.77 -12.94 -4.49
CA TRP A 8 -10.05 -14.06 -5.36
C TRP A 8 -8.80 -14.82 -5.73
N TYR A 9 -8.94 -16.10 -5.90
CA TYR A 9 -7.92 -16.98 -6.43
C TYR A 9 -8.43 -17.69 -7.68
N VAL A 10 -7.70 -17.56 -8.78
CA VAL A 10 -8.05 -18.18 -10.06
C VAL A 10 -6.93 -19.16 -10.42
N PRO A 11 -7.20 -20.47 -10.44
CA PRO A 11 -6.21 -21.47 -10.89
C PRO A 11 -5.80 -21.21 -12.33
N ALA A 12 -4.50 -21.16 -12.61
CA ALA A 12 -3.95 -21.04 -13.95
C ALA A 12 -3.43 -22.37 -14.46
N THR A 13 -2.64 -23.09 -13.63
CA THR A 13 -2.14 -24.43 -13.92
C THR A 13 -2.17 -25.28 -12.64
N ARG A 14 -1.70 -26.54 -12.71
CA ARG A 14 -1.56 -27.38 -11.51
C ARG A 14 -0.57 -26.82 -10.47
N ALA A 15 0.37 -25.97 -10.91
CA ALA A 15 1.42 -25.42 -10.06
C ALA A 15 1.30 -23.88 -9.90
N SER A 16 0.32 -23.22 -10.49
CA SER A 16 0.21 -21.76 -10.45
C SER A 16 -1.23 -21.27 -10.37
N ASN A 17 -1.39 -20.08 -9.78
CA ASN A 17 -2.66 -19.37 -9.69
C ASN A 17 -2.46 -17.87 -9.80
N PHE A 18 -3.50 -17.18 -10.25
CA PHE A 18 -3.64 -15.75 -10.04
C PHE A 18 -4.33 -15.50 -8.71
N ALA A 19 -3.90 -14.43 -8.04
CA ALA A 19 -4.55 -13.92 -6.85
C ALA A 19 -4.81 -12.41 -7.04
N PHE A 20 -6.01 -11.98 -6.72
CA PHE A 20 -6.42 -10.59 -6.81
C PHE A 20 -7.01 -10.17 -5.46
N ASN A 21 -6.65 -8.99 -5.01
CA ASN A 21 -7.23 -8.39 -3.83
C ASN A 21 -7.64 -6.95 -4.12
N VAL A 22 -8.82 -6.58 -3.67
CA VAL A 22 -9.32 -5.20 -3.69
C VAL A 22 -9.73 -4.85 -2.27
N SER A 23 -9.24 -3.75 -1.77
CA SER A 23 -9.59 -3.28 -0.43
C SER A 23 -9.88 -1.79 -0.43
N GLY A 24 -10.87 -1.39 0.33
CA GLY A 24 -11.24 0.00 0.51
C GLY A 24 -11.79 0.28 1.89
N ALA A 25 -11.57 1.48 2.40
CA ALA A 25 -12.13 1.96 3.64
C ALA A 25 -12.54 3.43 3.52
N TYR A 26 -13.55 3.79 4.30
CA TYR A 26 -14.02 5.16 4.40
C TYR A 26 -14.36 5.49 5.85
N ILE A 27 -13.85 6.62 6.32
CA ILE A 27 -14.14 7.16 7.65
C ILE A 27 -14.85 8.49 7.47
N LYS A 28 -16.01 8.64 8.09
CA LYS A 28 -16.73 9.91 8.12
C LYS A 28 -16.76 10.44 9.55
N PRO A 29 -16.40 11.72 9.77
CA PRO A 29 -16.55 12.33 11.09
C PRO A 29 -18.01 12.39 11.49
N TYR A 30 -18.30 12.21 12.77
CA TYR A 30 -19.63 12.30 13.34
C TYR A 30 -19.72 13.48 14.30
N GLY A 31 -20.85 14.24 14.24
CA GLY A 31 -21.12 15.32 15.18
C GLY A 31 -20.15 16.52 15.08
N GLY A 32 -19.60 16.80 13.90
CA GLY A 32 -18.71 17.95 13.67
C GLY A 32 -17.33 17.81 14.34
N LYS A 33 -16.97 16.61 14.82
CA LYS A 33 -15.66 16.32 15.42
C LYS A 33 -14.65 15.91 14.36
N GLU A 34 -13.39 16.30 14.54
CA GLU A 34 -12.31 15.81 13.68
C GLU A 34 -12.04 14.30 13.88
N ILE A 35 -11.62 13.63 12.81
CA ILE A 35 -11.19 12.23 12.88
C ILE A 35 -9.84 12.16 13.59
N PRO A 36 -9.71 11.37 14.67
CA PRO A 36 -8.43 11.16 15.33
C PRO A 36 -7.38 10.63 14.35
N ILE A 37 -6.14 11.13 14.46
CA ILE A 37 -5.05 10.85 13.52
C ILE A 37 -4.72 9.34 13.41
N PHE A 38 -4.88 8.59 14.49
CA PHE A 38 -4.62 7.16 14.54
C PHE A 38 -5.70 6.29 13.87
N LEU A 39 -6.87 6.88 13.56
CA LEU A 39 -7.94 6.22 12.79
C LEU A 39 -7.82 6.49 11.29
N ARG A 40 -6.97 7.42 10.88
CA ARG A 40 -6.80 7.78 9.47
C ARG A 40 -5.95 6.74 8.75
N GLU A 41 -6.32 6.45 7.52
CA GLU A 41 -5.70 5.41 6.71
C GLU A 41 -4.42 5.88 6.02
N ARG A 42 -3.40 5.03 6.06
CA ARG A 42 -2.14 5.20 5.32
C ARG A 42 -1.81 3.90 4.62
N LEU A 43 -1.37 3.97 3.37
CA LEU A 43 -0.97 2.80 2.62
C LEU A 43 0.56 2.74 2.47
N GLY A 44 1.03 1.62 1.96
CA GLY A 44 2.44 1.25 1.84
C GLY A 44 2.82 0.14 2.81
N GLY A 45 3.88 -0.56 2.48
CA GLY A 45 4.33 -1.74 3.21
C GLY A 45 3.86 -3.05 2.57
N ASP A 46 4.29 -4.13 3.16
CA ASP A 46 4.18 -5.50 2.64
C ASP A 46 2.74 -6.05 2.54
N ARG A 47 1.76 -5.37 3.15
CA ARG A 47 0.34 -5.78 3.17
C ARG A 47 -0.57 -4.95 2.27
N SER A 48 -0.07 -3.89 1.65
CA SER A 48 -0.88 -3.04 0.77
C SER A 48 -0.18 -2.74 -0.54
N VAL A 49 0.76 -1.81 -0.58
CA VAL A 49 1.55 -1.44 -1.77
C VAL A 49 3.02 -1.68 -1.45
N ARG A 50 3.54 -2.86 -1.81
CA ARG A 50 4.83 -3.43 -1.35
C ARG A 50 6.06 -2.62 -1.72
N GLY A 51 5.99 -1.83 -2.77
CA GLY A 51 7.10 -0.97 -3.20
C GLY A 51 7.30 0.29 -2.36
N TYR A 52 6.35 0.61 -1.49
CA TYR A 52 6.39 1.76 -0.61
C TYR A 52 6.66 1.34 0.83
N LYS A 53 7.33 2.18 1.59
CA LYS A 53 7.52 1.97 3.03
C LYS A 53 6.19 2.01 3.76
N PHE A 54 6.11 1.38 4.91
CA PHE A 54 4.90 1.35 5.73
C PHE A 54 4.38 2.77 6.01
N GLY A 55 3.13 3.03 5.65
CA GLY A 55 2.48 4.32 5.86
C GLY A 55 3.01 5.48 5.01
N ALA A 56 3.78 5.21 3.94
CA ALA A 56 4.36 6.25 3.10
C ALA A 56 3.36 6.88 2.11
N ILE A 57 2.31 6.17 1.74
CA ILE A 57 1.25 6.70 0.89
C ILE A 57 0.23 7.41 1.77
N VAL A 58 0.25 8.73 1.70
CA VAL A 58 -0.63 9.67 2.42
C VAL A 58 -1.36 10.55 1.42
N PRO A 59 -2.46 11.22 1.80
CA PRO A 59 -3.11 12.20 0.95
C PRO A 59 -2.15 13.32 0.56
N VAL A 60 -2.12 13.65 -0.72
CA VAL A 60 -1.30 14.74 -1.26
C VAL A 60 -2.11 15.62 -2.19
N GLU A 61 -1.72 16.88 -2.27
CA GLU A 61 -2.24 17.85 -3.24
C GLU A 61 -1.10 18.28 -4.16
N TYR A 62 -1.37 18.42 -5.45
CA TYR A 62 -0.39 18.92 -6.41
C TYR A 62 -0.49 20.43 -6.53
N LYS A 63 0.51 21.16 -6.01
CA LYS A 63 0.59 22.61 -6.03
C LYS A 63 1.97 23.06 -6.52
N ASN A 64 2.02 24.07 -7.39
CA ASN A 64 3.26 24.70 -7.84
C ASN A 64 4.34 23.71 -8.34
N GLY A 65 3.92 22.63 -9.03
CA GLY A 65 4.85 21.61 -9.53
C GLY A 65 5.31 20.58 -8.51
N LYS A 66 4.77 20.57 -7.29
CA LYS A 66 5.16 19.68 -6.19
C LYS A 66 3.94 19.00 -5.57
N TYR A 67 4.18 17.86 -4.92
CA TYR A 67 3.17 17.18 -4.11
C TYR A 67 3.35 17.58 -2.66
N GLU A 68 2.34 18.24 -2.08
CA GLU A 68 2.30 18.66 -0.69
C GLU A 68 1.39 17.73 0.12
N ALA A 69 1.85 17.30 1.30
CA ALA A 69 1.07 16.50 2.22
C ALA A 69 0.17 17.38 3.09
N PHE A 70 -0.85 16.78 3.68
CA PHE A 70 -1.74 17.46 4.63
C PHE A 70 -1.27 17.24 6.07
N PHE A 71 -1.44 18.27 6.88
CA PHE A 71 -1.11 18.28 8.30
C PHE A 71 -2.31 18.74 9.13
N ASP A 72 -2.40 18.28 10.35
CA ASP A 72 -3.38 18.80 11.32
C ASP A 72 -2.92 20.15 11.91
N SER A 73 -3.76 20.73 12.79
CA SER A 73 -3.47 22.00 13.48
C SER A 73 -2.24 21.95 14.40
N GLN A 74 -1.76 20.76 14.74
CA GLN A 74 -0.59 20.53 15.59
C GLN A 74 0.67 20.18 14.77
N GLY A 75 0.57 20.20 13.43
CA GLY A 75 1.68 19.87 12.52
C GLY A 75 1.94 18.38 12.36
N ALA A 76 0.99 17.51 12.75
CA ALA A 76 1.12 16.08 12.53
C ALA A 76 0.61 15.69 11.14
N LEU A 77 1.37 14.85 10.45
CA LEU A 77 1.06 14.36 9.10
C LEU A 77 -0.26 13.61 9.08
N LEU A 78 -1.22 14.06 8.27
CA LEU A 78 -2.53 13.41 8.16
C LEU A 78 -2.48 12.15 7.29
N GLY A 79 -3.20 11.12 7.71
CA GLY A 79 -3.63 10.02 6.86
C GLY A 79 -4.93 10.34 6.11
N GLY A 80 -5.40 9.42 5.28
CA GLY A 80 -6.64 9.56 4.53
C GLY A 80 -7.90 9.21 5.31
N ASP A 81 -9.00 9.81 4.93
CA ASP A 81 -10.34 9.44 5.38
C ASP A 81 -10.96 8.39 4.46
N LYS A 82 -10.42 8.29 3.25
CA LYS A 82 -10.73 7.30 2.22
C LYS A 82 -9.45 6.60 1.81
N MET A 83 -9.52 5.31 1.62
CA MET A 83 -8.43 4.54 1.00
C MET A 83 -8.97 3.51 0.03
N TYR A 84 -8.17 3.20 -0.97
CA TYR A 84 -8.41 2.13 -1.90
C TYR A 84 -7.08 1.57 -2.37
N TYR A 85 -6.96 0.25 -2.40
CA TYR A 85 -5.84 -0.40 -3.05
C TYR A 85 -6.25 -1.72 -3.71
N PHE A 86 -5.45 -2.09 -4.69
CA PHE A 86 -5.59 -3.29 -5.50
C PHE A 86 -4.25 -4.01 -5.58
N ASN A 87 -4.29 -5.33 -5.46
CA ASN A 87 -3.14 -6.20 -5.66
C ASN A 87 -3.48 -7.26 -6.70
N ALA A 88 -2.54 -7.55 -7.58
CA ALA A 88 -2.58 -8.67 -8.51
C ALA A 88 -1.30 -9.47 -8.40
N GLU A 89 -1.42 -10.79 -8.31
CA GLU A 89 -0.29 -11.69 -8.21
C GLU A 89 -0.45 -12.87 -9.16
N TYR A 90 0.66 -13.30 -9.75
CA TYR A 90 0.81 -14.60 -10.36
C TYR A 90 1.76 -15.43 -9.49
N VAL A 91 1.24 -16.43 -8.83
CA VAL A 91 1.97 -17.26 -7.87
C VAL A 91 2.28 -18.61 -8.51
N TYR A 92 3.53 -19.02 -8.46
CA TYR A 92 4.04 -20.29 -8.98
C TYR A 92 4.71 -21.10 -7.88
N ALA A 93 4.31 -22.36 -7.72
CA ALA A 93 4.97 -23.31 -6.82
C ALA A 93 6.24 -23.86 -7.49
N LEU A 94 7.40 -23.54 -6.94
CA LEU A 94 8.70 -23.94 -7.49
C LEU A 94 9.05 -25.37 -7.08
N ALA A 95 9.31 -25.59 -5.80
CA ALA A 95 9.64 -26.92 -5.26
C ALA A 95 9.41 -26.93 -3.74
N GLY A 96 8.77 -27.98 -3.23
CA GLY A 96 8.54 -28.16 -1.80
C GLY A 96 7.85 -26.93 -1.17
N PRO A 97 8.48 -26.31 -0.15
CA PRO A 97 7.88 -25.16 0.54
C PRO A 97 8.09 -23.81 -0.18
N LEU A 98 8.76 -23.80 -1.33
CA LEU A 98 9.15 -22.57 -2.04
C LEU A 98 8.13 -22.20 -3.11
N LYS A 99 7.63 -20.95 -3.06
CA LYS A 99 6.81 -20.33 -4.09
C LYS A 99 7.46 -19.03 -4.56
N ALA A 100 7.26 -18.69 -5.83
CA ALA A 100 7.58 -17.39 -6.38
C ALA A 100 6.30 -16.67 -6.77
N ALA A 101 6.29 -15.36 -6.70
CA ALA A 101 5.20 -14.52 -7.19
C ALA A 101 5.74 -13.35 -8.00
N LEU A 102 5.06 -13.07 -9.12
CA LEU A 102 5.12 -11.77 -9.78
C LEU A 102 3.93 -10.97 -9.28
N PHE A 103 4.13 -9.69 -8.97
CA PHE A 103 3.04 -8.89 -8.44
C PHE A 103 2.97 -7.49 -9.02
N PHE A 104 1.79 -6.94 -8.97
CA PHE A 104 1.46 -5.54 -9.21
C PHE A 104 0.54 -5.06 -8.11
N ASP A 105 0.92 -3.96 -7.44
CA ASP A 105 0.11 -3.31 -6.42
C ASP A 105 -0.13 -1.87 -6.81
N ALA A 106 -1.33 -1.37 -6.52
CA ALA A 106 -1.66 0.04 -6.71
C ALA A 106 -2.64 0.50 -5.63
N GLY A 107 -2.46 1.71 -5.12
CA GLY A 107 -3.34 2.26 -4.10
C GLY A 107 -3.11 3.75 -3.86
N ASN A 108 -4.07 4.37 -3.19
CA ASN A 108 -3.95 5.75 -2.74
C ASN A 108 -4.88 6.02 -1.56
N THR A 109 -4.66 7.16 -0.93
CA THR A 109 -5.48 7.68 0.18
C THR A 109 -5.92 9.11 -0.12
N TRP A 110 -7.08 9.50 0.37
CA TRP A 110 -7.66 10.84 0.17
C TRP A 110 -8.27 11.35 1.46
N ILE A 111 -8.22 12.66 1.69
CA ILE A 111 -9.02 13.32 2.73
C ILE A 111 -10.46 13.57 2.21
N GLU A 112 -11.39 13.90 3.11
CA GLU A 112 -12.80 14.06 2.76
C GLU A 112 -13.03 15.15 1.70
N SER A 113 -12.28 16.25 1.76
CA SER A 113 -12.36 17.36 0.80
C SER A 113 -11.85 17.04 -0.59
N GLN A 114 -11.08 15.97 -0.76
CA GLN A 114 -10.57 15.55 -2.06
C GLN A 114 -11.59 14.69 -2.81
N ALA A 115 -11.70 14.91 -4.12
CA ALA A 115 -12.46 14.04 -4.99
C ALA A 115 -11.82 12.64 -5.01
N PHE A 116 -12.65 11.61 -4.90
CA PHE A 116 -12.20 10.23 -5.06
C PHE A 116 -11.84 9.96 -6.52
N THR A 117 -10.56 9.71 -6.79
CA THR A 117 -10.03 9.47 -8.14
C THR A 117 -9.40 8.08 -8.21
N PRO A 118 -10.20 7.02 -8.45
CA PRO A 118 -9.75 5.63 -8.35
C PRO A 118 -8.68 5.22 -9.38
N LEU A 119 -8.44 6.03 -10.39
CA LEU A 119 -7.40 5.80 -11.41
C LEU A 119 -6.08 6.52 -11.13
N LYS A 120 -6.05 7.47 -10.18
CA LYS A 120 -4.82 8.16 -9.77
C LYS A 120 -4.19 7.45 -8.58
N LEU A 121 -3.56 6.31 -8.85
CA LEU A 121 -2.96 5.44 -7.85
C LEU A 121 -1.43 5.50 -7.91
N GLN A 122 -0.82 5.36 -6.75
CA GLN A 122 0.61 5.07 -6.65
C GLN A 122 0.77 3.57 -6.82
N ALA A 123 1.63 3.15 -7.75
CA ALA A 123 1.76 1.76 -8.16
C ALA A 123 3.19 1.26 -8.00
N CYS A 124 3.32 -0.03 -7.78
CA CYS A 124 4.58 -0.76 -7.83
C CYS A 124 4.37 -2.14 -8.44
N TYR A 125 5.45 -2.73 -8.89
CA TYR A 125 5.50 -4.12 -9.35
C TYR A 125 6.80 -4.78 -8.92
N GLY A 126 6.84 -6.09 -8.93
CA GLY A 126 8.05 -6.77 -8.51
C GLY A 126 7.92 -8.28 -8.46
N VAL A 127 8.89 -8.86 -7.78
CA VAL A 127 9.00 -10.30 -7.57
C VAL A 127 9.05 -10.61 -6.07
N GLU A 128 8.50 -11.73 -5.69
CA GLU A 128 8.50 -12.18 -4.30
C GLU A 128 8.80 -13.67 -4.22
N ALA A 129 9.72 -14.05 -3.34
CA ALA A 129 9.93 -15.44 -2.94
C ALA A 129 9.26 -15.68 -1.58
N ARG A 130 8.51 -16.77 -1.49
CA ARG A 130 7.79 -17.20 -0.28
C ARG A 130 8.29 -18.58 0.15
N ILE A 131 8.76 -18.70 1.39
CA ILE A 131 9.23 -19.95 1.97
C ILE A 131 8.27 -20.36 3.09
N PHE A 132 7.56 -21.46 2.91
CA PHE A 132 6.64 -22.04 3.88
C PHE A 132 7.39 -23.06 4.75
N LEU A 133 7.81 -22.64 5.93
CA LEU A 133 8.49 -23.53 6.86
C LEU A 133 7.45 -24.22 7.77
N PRO A 134 7.58 -25.55 8.02
CA PRO A 134 6.61 -26.28 8.86
C PRO A 134 6.47 -25.75 10.29
N ILE A 135 7.54 -25.13 10.81
CA ILE A 135 7.59 -24.57 12.17
C ILE A 135 6.82 -23.24 12.26
N PHE A 136 6.73 -22.49 11.15
CA PHE A 136 6.07 -21.19 11.13
C PHE A 136 4.70 -21.30 10.46
N GLN A 137 3.67 -20.79 11.11
CA GLN A 137 2.30 -20.73 10.56
C GLN A 137 2.15 -19.70 9.43
N ALA A 138 3.20 -18.95 9.12
CA ALA A 138 3.23 -17.91 8.12
C ALA A 138 4.52 -18.01 7.26
N PRO A 139 4.45 -17.70 5.95
CA PRO A 139 5.63 -17.74 5.09
C PRO A 139 6.62 -16.64 5.42
N LEU A 140 7.90 -16.94 5.23
CA LEU A 140 8.95 -15.94 5.09
C LEU A 140 8.89 -15.38 3.67
N ARG A 141 8.90 -14.06 3.54
CA ARG A 141 8.71 -13.35 2.28
C ARG A 141 9.92 -12.48 1.98
N PHE A 142 10.47 -12.63 0.79
CA PHE A 142 11.57 -11.83 0.25
C PHE A 142 11.04 -11.09 -0.96
N ILE A 143 10.88 -9.79 -0.82
CA ILE A 143 10.17 -8.95 -1.79
C ILE A 143 11.17 -7.99 -2.43
N TYR A 144 11.24 -7.98 -3.76
CA TYR A 144 11.92 -6.95 -4.52
C TYR A 144 10.89 -6.19 -5.35
N ALA A 145 10.72 -4.91 -5.06
CA ALA A 145 9.72 -4.05 -5.67
C ALA A 145 10.34 -2.88 -6.42
N ILE A 146 9.69 -2.47 -7.49
CA ILE A 146 10.05 -1.32 -8.33
C ILE A 146 8.87 -0.35 -8.34
N ASN A 147 9.15 0.91 -8.00
CA ASN A 147 8.21 2.02 -8.06
C ASN A 147 8.52 2.87 -9.29
N PRO A 148 7.70 2.84 -10.35
CA PRO A 148 7.99 3.60 -11.56
C PRO A 148 7.98 5.12 -11.33
N ASN A 149 7.07 5.61 -10.50
CA ASN A 149 6.86 7.02 -10.23
C ASN A 149 6.63 7.28 -8.72
N PRO A 150 7.67 7.14 -7.88
CA PRO A 150 7.51 7.37 -6.45
C PRO A 150 7.19 8.85 -6.18
N ILE A 151 6.13 9.09 -5.41
CA ILE A 151 5.77 10.44 -4.95
C ILE A 151 6.45 10.65 -3.60
N GLN A 152 7.27 11.70 -3.50
CA GLN A 152 7.83 12.19 -2.25
C GLN A 152 6.97 13.38 -1.79
N PRO A 153 6.05 13.18 -0.82
CA PRO A 153 5.26 14.30 -0.31
C PRO A 153 6.15 15.30 0.44
N LEU A 154 5.89 16.57 0.26
CA LEU A 154 6.60 17.65 0.93
C LEU A 154 5.70 18.30 1.99
N ASP A 155 6.32 18.88 3.01
CA ASP A 155 5.64 19.75 3.97
C ASP A 155 5.43 21.18 3.39
N GLN A 156 4.79 22.03 4.16
CA GLN A 156 4.52 23.43 3.78
C GLN A 156 5.79 24.28 3.56
N TYR A 157 6.95 23.82 4.04
CA TYR A 157 8.25 24.49 3.88
C TYR A 157 9.07 23.92 2.72
N GLY A 158 8.56 22.86 2.05
CA GLY A 158 9.22 22.20 0.93
C GLY A 158 10.21 21.10 1.34
N PHE A 159 10.20 20.67 2.61
CA PHE A 159 10.98 19.53 3.08
C PHE A 159 10.18 18.22 2.94
N PRO A 160 10.84 17.06 2.85
CA PRO A 160 10.16 15.78 2.85
C PRO A 160 9.25 15.62 4.08
N ALA A 161 7.94 15.51 3.85
CA ALA A 161 6.93 15.38 4.90
C ALA A 161 6.98 14.05 5.66
N THR A 162 7.61 13.06 5.04
CA THR A 162 7.87 11.77 5.65
C THR A 162 9.39 11.58 5.73
N ASN A 163 9.90 11.02 6.84
CA ASN A 163 11.29 10.58 6.93
C ASN A 163 11.59 9.38 6.01
N LEU A 164 10.69 9.10 5.10
CA LEU A 164 10.68 7.97 4.21
C LEU A 164 11.00 8.47 2.80
N THR A 165 12.30 8.55 2.47
CA THR A 165 12.71 8.78 1.09
C THR A 165 12.24 7.61 0.24
N GLU A 166 11.32 7.86 -0.68
CA GLU A 166 10.82 6.85 -1.59
C GLU A 166 11.89 6.54 -2.65
N LYS A 167 12.31 5.28 -2.67
CA LYS A 167 13.27 4.78 -3.66
C LYS A 167 12.53 4.21 -4.86
N LYS A 168 13.13 4.30 -6.04
CA LYS A 168 12.61 3.66 -7.26
C LYS A 168 12.59 2.13 -7.17
N SER A 169 13.41 1.54 -6.31
CA SER A 169 13.38 0.09 -6.04
C SER A 169 13.86 -0.20 -4.63
N GLY A 170 13.42 -1.31 -4.08
CA GLY A 170 13.80 -1.74 -2.74
C GLY A 170 13.61 -3.22 -2.51
N PHE A 171 14.39 -3.73 -1.56
CA PHE A 171 14.25 -5.08 -1.03
C PHE A 171 13.61 -5.02 0.37
N THR A 172 12.63 -5.89 0.61
CA THR A 172 11.94 -5.99 1.90
C THR A 172 11.87 -7.46 2.32
N PHE A 173 12.17 -7.71 3.59
CA PHE A 173 11.92 -8.98 4.25
C PHE A 173 10.66 -8.85 5.11
N SER A 174 9.79 -9.83 5.05
CA SER A 174 8.56 -9.85 5.83
C SER A 174 8.19 -11.27 6.26
N ILE A 175 7.40 -11.38 7.32
CA ILE A 175 6.83 -12.63 7.81
C ILE A 175 5.32 -12.47 7.85
N GLY A 176 4.60 -13.33 7.15
CA GLY A 176 3.14 -13.29 7.12
C GLY A 176 2.54 -13.46 5.74
N ARG A 177 1.21 -13.33 5.66
CA ARG A 177 0.48 -13.36 4.39
C ARG A 177 0.44 -11.96 3.79
N THR A 178 0.26 -11.87 2.48
CA THR A 178 0.11 -10.58 1.76
C THR A 178 -1.29 -10.02 2.02
N PHE A 179 -2.32 -10.83 1.83
CA PHE A 179 -3.74 -10.51 2.01
C PHE A 179 -4.54 -11.79 2.27
#